data_e1a501636203df8ef4fda7b3d0c0adf3
#
_entry.id   e1a501636203df8ef4fda7b3d0c0adf3
#
_cell.length_a   1.000
_cell.length_b   1.000
_cell.length_c   1.000
_cell.angle_alpha   90.00
_cell.angle_beta   90.00
_cell.angle_gamma   90.00
#
_symmetry.space_group_name_H-M   'P 1'
#
loop_
_entity.id
_entity.type
_entity.pdbx_description
1 polymer ?
#
loop_
_entity_poly.entity_id
_entity_poly.type
_entity_poly.pdbx_seq_one_letter_code
_entity_poly.pdbx_strand_id
1 'polypeptide(L)'
;MYIGSDKLESINGSSNTFGSFSLNTPSVKEINLTSPGYTATLALNGSDNYPNLSSINLSGSKMGLTANSLNVTTVNVSNIKNSGASITITNCPNITSFSVDNS
;
A
#
# COMPACT_ATOMS: atom_id res chain seq x y z
N MET A 1 -2.89 11.94 7.50
CA MET A 1 -1.80 11.27 8.24
C MET A 1 -0.51 11.27 7.42
N TYR A 2 0.57 11.65 8.01
CA TYR A 2 1.87 11.71 7.35
C TYR A 2 2.89 10.89 8.15
N ILE A 3 3.65 10.04 7.48
CA ILE A 3 4.73 9.27 8.09
C ILE A 3 6.01 9.56 7.30
N GLY A 4 7.02 10.11 7.98
CA GLY A 4 8.32 10.39 7.38
C GLY A 4 9.43 9.86 8.26
N SER A 5 10.30 9.01 7.69
CA SER A 5 11.44 8.45 8.39
C SER A 5 12.38 7.79 7.39
N ASP A 6 13.68 8.06 7.51
CA ASP A 6 14.68 7.42 6.68
C ASP A 6 15.00 5.99 7.12
N LYS A 7 14.54 5.58 8.30
CA LYS A 7 14.92 4.32 8.91
C LYS A 7 13.79 3.33 9.09
N LEU A 8 12.56 3.76 8.85
CA LEU A 8 11.39 2.91 9.04
C LEU A 8 11.38 1.80 7.97
N GLU A 9 11.32 0.54 8.39
CA GLU A 9 11.34 -0.60 7.49
C GLU A 9 9.98 -1.28 7.34
N SER A 10 9.06 -1.06 8.28
CA SER A 10 7.76 -1.73 8.28
C SER A 10 6.68 -0.77 8.78
N ILE A 11 5.56 -0.77 8.07
CA ILE A 11 4.38 0.00 8.46
C ILE A 11 3.25 -0.99 8.70
N ASN A 12 2.65 -0.92 9.88
CA ASN A 12 1.65 -1.89 10.31
C ASN A 12 0.55 -1.16 11.06
N GLY A 13 -0.67 -1.25 10.56
CA GLY A 13 -1.80 -0.61 11.19
C GLY A 13 -3.05 -1.45 11.04
N SER A 14 -3.79 -1.63 12.13
CA SER A 14 -4.94 -2.51 12.11
C SER A 14 -6.16 -2.02 12.88
N SER A 15 -6.06 -0.92 13.61
CA SER A 15 -7.18 -0.48 14.44
C SER A 15 -7.42 1.02 14.46
N ASN A 16 -6.61 1.80 13.75
CA ASN A 16 -6.78 3.24 13.67
C ASN A 16 -7.74 3.62 12.54
N THR A 17 -8.11 4.88 12.48
CA THR A 17 -8.93 5.43 11.41
C THR A 17 -8.26 6.68 10.84
N PHE A 18 -8.16 6.76 9.52
CA PHE A 18 -7.67 7.98 8.87
C PHE A 18 -8.29 8.13 7.47
N GLY A 19 -8.45 9.37 7.04
CA GLY A 19 -9.01 9.71 5.73
C GLY A 19 -7.99 10.22 4.71
N SER A 20 -6.74 10.40 5.11
CA SER A 20 -5.65 10.78 4.20
C SER A 20 -4.36 10.16 4.68
N PHE A 21 -3.45 9.88 3.75
CA PHE A 21 -2.25 9.12 4.06
C PHE A 21 -1.12 9.52 3.12
N SER A 22 0.03 9.89 3.69
CA SER A 22 1.22 10.24 2.93
C SER A 22 2.44 9.59 3.56
N LEU A 23 3.33 9.09 2.73
CA LEU A 23 4.55 8.43 3.17
C LEU A 23 5.79 9.08 2.57
N ASN A 24 6.81 9.23 3.40
CA ASN A 24 8.15 9.52 2.95
C ASN A 24 9.11 8.64 3.74
N THR A 25 9.19 7.37 3.35
CA THR A 25 9.88 6.32 4.10
C THR A 25 10.73 5.49 3.13
N PRO A 26 11.90 6.00 2.70
CA PRO A 26 12.69 5.33 1.65
C PRO A 26 13.25 3.97 2.06
N SER A 27 13.29 3.64 3.34
CA SER A 27 13.78 2.33 3.79
C SER A 27 12.67 1.30 4.00
N VAL A 28 11.42 1.65 3.75
CA VAL A 28 10.31 0.72 4.01
C VAL A 28 10.40 -0.51 3.11
N LYS A 29 10.17 -1.67 3.71
CA LYS A 29 10.19 -2.97 3.03
C LYS A 29 8.80 -3.57 2.89
N GLU A 30 7.90 -3.29 3.85
CA GLU A 30 6.54 -3.83 3.81
C GLU A 30 5.55 -2.83 4.40
N ILE A 31 4.35 -2.83 3.83
CA ILE A 31 3.24 -1.99 4.28
C ILE A 31 2.04 -2.89 4.50
N ASN A 32 1.50 -2.88 5.72
CA ASN A 32 0.32 -3.65 6.11
C ASN A 32 -0.72 -2.72 6.74
N LEU A 33 -1.77 -2.39 6.00
CA LEU A 33 -2.83 -1.49 6.45
C LEU A 33 -4.17 -2.19 6.21
N THR A 34 -4.65 -2.92 7.21
CA THR A 34 -5.76 -3.84 7.04
C THR A 34 -7.04 -3.45 7.77
N SER A 35 -7.07 -2.29 8.41
CA SER A 35 -8.26 -1.85 9.14
C SER A 35 -9.38 -1.38 8.21
N PRO A 36 -10.65 -1.81 8.41
CA PRO A 36 -11.77 -1.29 7.64
C PRO A 36 -12.04 0.21 7.87
N GLY A 37 -11.39 0.81 8.86
CA GLY A 37 -11.47 2.26 9.07
C GLY A 37 -10.55 3.07 8.16
N TYR A 38 -9.66 2.42 7.43
CA TYR A 38 -8.75 3.11 6.52
C TYR A 38 -9.43 3.32 5.17
N THR A 39 -9.61 4.58 4.78
CA THR A 39 -10.35 4.94 3.56
C THR A 39 -9.52 5.73 2.55
N ALA A 40 -8.29 6.09 2.90
CA ALA A 40 -7.41 6.87 2.02
C ALA A 40 -6.94 6.05 0.82
N THR A 41 -6.43 6.72 -0.19
CA THR A 41 -5.71 6.06 -1.27
C THR A 41 -4.22 6.06 -0.94
N LEU A 42 -3.60 4.89 -0.95
CA LEU A 42 -2.17 4.76 -0.79
C LEU A 42 -1.52 4.98 -2.15
N ALA A 43 -0.78 6.07 -2.30
CA ALA A 43 -0.13 6.42 -3.56
C ALA A 43 1.38 6.28 -3.39
N LEU A 44 1.96 5.37 -4.16
CA LEU A 44 3.40 5.08 -4.12
C LEU A 44 3.95 5.20 -5.52
N ASN A 45 4.95 6.05 -5.70
CA ASN A 45 5.48 6.37 -7.01
C ASN A 45 7.00 6.38 -6.99
N GLY A 46 7.59 5.55 -7.85
CA GLY A 46 9.02 5.55 -8.10
C GLY A 46 9.82 4.63 -7.21
N SER A 47 10.58 3.71 -7.83
CA SER A 47 11.47 2.82 -7.09
C SER A 47 12.63 3.58 -6.43
N ASP A 48 12.91 4.79 -6.89
CA ASP A 48 13.93 5.63 -6.25
C ASP A 48 13.45 6.15 -4.89
N ASN A 49 12.16 6.27 -4.69
CA ASN A 49 11.58 6.71 -3.42
C ASN A 49 11.35 5.55 -2.46
N TYR A 50 11.17 4.35 -2.98
CA TYR A 50 10.90 3.15 -2.19
C TYR A 50 11.73 1.97 -2.70
N PRO A 51 13.07 2.08 -2.66
CA PRO A 51 13.93 1.09 -3.31
C PRO A 51 13.87 -0.30 -2.68
N ASN A 52 13.47 -0.40 -1.42
CA ASN A 52 13.44 -1.67 -0.70
C ASN A 52 12.04 -2.23 -0.49
N LEU A 53 11.01 -1.54 -0.97
CA LEU A 53 9.64 -1.99 -0.78
C LEU A 53 9.38 -3.26 -1.59
N SER A 54 8.98 -4.32 -0.90
CA SER A 54 8.71 -5.62 -1.53
C SER A 54 7.27 -6.08 -1.37
N SER A 55 6.54 -5.61 -0.37
CA SER A 55 5.23 -6.16 -0.02
C SER A 55 4.26 -5.05 0.38
N ILE A 56 3.05 -5.11 -0.19
CA ILE A 56 1.95 -4.23 0.16
C ILE A 56 0.73 -5.09 0.48
N ASN A 57 0.16 -4.90 1.66
CA ASN A 57 -1.04 -5.62 2.07
C ASN A 57 -2.08 -4.64 2.60
N LEU A 58 -3.17 -4.50 1.86
CA LEU A 58 -4.31 -3.64 2.22
C LEU A 58 -5.59 -4.45 2.43
N SER A 59 -5.47 -5.76 2.58
CA SER A 59 -6.65 -6.62 2.65
C SER A 59 -7.55 -6.25 3.82
N GLY A 60 -8.86 -6.23 3.58
CA GLY A 60 -9.85 -5.91 4.61
C GLY A 60 -10.04 -4.42 4.87
N SER A 61 -9.21 -3.55 4.32
CA SER A 61 -9.37 -2.10 4.45
C SER A 61 -10.37 -1.57 3.41
N LYS A 62 -10.59 -0.26 3.43
CA LYS A 62 -11.34 0.43 2.39
C LYS A 62 -10.45 1.30 1.52
N MET A 63 -9.18 1.00 1.48
CA MET A 63 -8.19 1.81 0.79
C MET A 63 -8.13 1.52 -0.70
N GLY A 64 -7.87 2.56 -1.49
CA GLY A 64 -7.40 2.42 -2.85
C GLY A 64 -5.89 2.31 -2.88
N LEU A 65 -5.34 1.92 -4.02
CA LEU A 65 -3.91 1.79 -4.22
C LEU A 65 -3.52 2.34 -5.59
N THR A 66 -2.51 3.20 -5.59
CA THR A 66 -1.83 3.60 -6.81
C THR A 66 -0.35 3.26 -6.66
N ALA A 67 0.12 2.31 -7.44
CA ALA A 67 1.52 1.87 -7.41
C ALA A 67 2.11 2.05 -8.79
N ASN A 68 3.18 2.82 -8.90
CA ASN A 68 3.78 3.15 -10.18
C ASN A 68 5.30 3.03 -10.09
N SER A 69 5.88 2.23 -10.99
CA SER A 69 7.34 2.10 -11.12
C SER A 69 8.00 1.60 -9.84
N LEU A 70 7.39 0.59 -9.20
CA LEU A 70 7.90 -0.01 -7.96
C LEU A 70 8.53 -1.36 -8.23
N ASN A 71 9.39 -1.80 -7.30
CA ASN A 71 10.02 -3.12 -7.34
C ASN A 71 9.31 -4.15 -6.47
N VAL A 72 8.07 -3.88 -6.09
CA VAL A 72 7.31 -4.80 -5.23
C VAL A 72 7.14 -6.16 -5.88
N THR A 73 7.14 -7.20 -5.07
CA THR A 73 6.92 -8.57 -5.53
C THR A 73 5.57 -9.13 -5.12
N THR A 74 4.99 -8.61 -4.04
CA THR A 74 3.73 -9.10 -3.49
C THR A 74 2.78 -7.93 -3.23
N VAL A 75 1.57 -8.02 -3.78
CA VAL A 75 0.51 -7.04 -3.53
C VAL A 75 -0.76 -7.80 -3.17
N ASN A 76 -1.34 -7.51 -2.01
CA ASN A 76 -2.58 -8.12 -1.57
C ASN A 76 -3.62 -7.02 -1.30
N VAL A 77 -4.63 -6.94 -2.16
CA VAL A 77 -5.74 -6.01 -2.02
C VAL A 77 -7.07 -6.76 -1.98
N SER A 78 -7.04 -7.99 -1.49
CA SER A 78 -8.24 -8.81 -1.36
C SER A 78 -9.15 -8.29 -0.24
N ASN A 79 -10.45 -8.58 -0.33
CA ASN A 79 -11.44 -8.18 0.68
C ASN A 79 -11.47 -6.67 0.96
N ILE A 80 -11.19 -5.87 -0.04
CA ILE A 80 -11.34 -4.41 0.07
C ILE A 80 -12.83 -4.10 0.27
N LYS A 81 -13.17 -3.42 1.34
CA LYS A 81 -14.55 -3.20 1.75
C LYS A 81 -15.20 -1.97 1.14
N ASN A 82 -14.59 -1.40 0.13
CA ASN A 82 -15.08 -0.18 -0.53
C ASN A 82 -15.16 -0.40 -2.03
N SER A 83 -16.36 -0.54 -2.55
CA SER A 83 -16.56 -0.75 -3.99
C SER A 83 -16.11 0.45 -4.85
N GLY A 84 -15.95 1.63 -4.24
CA GLY A 84 -15.44 2.81 -4.93
C GLY A 84 -13.93 2.94 -4.92
N ALA A 85 -13.22 2.02 -4.28
CA ALA A 85 -11.77 2.07 -4.25
C ALA A 85 -11.19 1.73 -5.63
N SER A 86 -10.16 2.49 -6.03
CA SER A 86 -9.45 2.25 -7.29
C SER A 86 -8.11 1.59 -7.01
N ILE A 87 -7.80 0.56 -7.79
CA ILE A 87 -6.51 -0.11 -7.72
C ILE A 87 -5.82 0.11 -9.07
N THR A 88 -4.72 0.83 -9.05
CA THR A 88 -3.95 1.12 -10.27
C THR A 88 -2.50 0.71 -10.04
N ILE A 89 -2.00 -0.19 -10.87
CA ILE A 89 -0.62 -0.68 -10.80
C ILE A 89 0.00 -0.57 -12.19
N THR A 90 1.06 0.22 -12.30
CA THR A 90 1.75 0.45 -13.56
C THR A 90 3.26 0.31 -13.37
N ASN A 91 3.95 -0.23 -14.37
CA ASN A 91 5.40 -0.33 -14.41
C ASN A 91 6.01 -1.03 -13.18
N CYS A 92 5.35 -2.07 -12.69
CA CYS A 92 5.84 -2.88 -11.57
C CYS A 92 6.15 -4.28 -12.08
N PRO A 93 7.31 -4.48 -12.74
CA PRO A 93 7.59 -5.73 -13.46
C PRO A 93 7.94 -6.92 -12.57
N ASN A 94 8.22 -6.68 -11.30
CA ASN A 94 8.68 -7.75 -10.41
C ASN A 94 7.58 -8.43 -9.62
N ILE A 95 6.32 -8.06 -9.83
CA ILE A 95 5.20 -8.66 -9.10
C ILE A 95 5.07 -10.13 -9.47
N THR A 96 5.18 -11.00 -8.48
CA THR A 96 5.01 -12.43 -8.64
C THR A 96 3.75 -12.95 -7.93
N SER A 97 3.19 -12.17 -7.02
CA SER A 97 1.97 -12.54 -6.29
C SER A 97 1.07 -11.33 -6.18
N PHE A 98 -0.13 -11.43 -6.73
CA PHE A 98 -1.10 -10.36 -6.70
C PHE A 98 -2.48 -10.94 -6.39
N SER A 99 -3.08 -10.49 -5.29
CA SER A 99 -4.40 -10.95 -4.86
C SER A 99 -5.37 -9.78 -4.87
N VAL A 100 -6.46 -9.93 -5.59
CA VAL A 100 -7.53 -8.95 -5.64
C VAL A 100 -8.87 -9.66 -5.51
N ASP A 101 -9.78 -9.04 -4.75
CA ASP A 101 -11.11 -9.59 -4.54
C ASP A 101 -12.05 -8.41 -4.32
N ASN A 102 -13.13 -8.36 -5.09
CA ASN A 102 -14.10 -7.26 -5.11
C ASN A 102 -15.35 -7.53 -4.29
N SER A 103 -15.28 -8.44 -3.38
CA SER A 103 -16.46 -8.76 -2.58
C SER A 103 -16.82 -7.66 -1.58
#